data_db248af1d7f1024ac11b0b56e932bd5d
#
_entry.id   db248af1d7f1024ac11b0b56e932bd5d
#
_cell.length_a   1.000
_cell.length_b   1.000
_cell.length_c   1.000
_cell.angle_alpha   90.00
_cell.angle_beta   90.00
_cell.angle_gamma   90.00
#
_symmetry.space_group_name_H-M   'P 1'
#
loop_
_entity.id
_entity.type
_entity.pdbx_description
1 polymer ?
#
loop_
_entity_poly.entity_id
_entity_poly.type
_entity_poly.pdbx_seq_one_letter_code
_entity_poly.pdbx_strand_id
1 'polypeptide(L)'
;MLPPWDLDEVGIVFHVIGNTPGTMLDVGAHQGYSAAPFLVRKWTVHAFEPDPANRAILSSRFPDITIDPRAIAEKDGDEVSLFTSDVSSGISTLSPFHSTHEPTATVRTVRLDTYIREHGIEQVDFLKIDTEGFDLFALRSFPWDKVHPKAVVCEFEDNKTTRLGHDVHDIARFIQQHGYAVLVSEWEPITEYGVRHTWRRFARYPTDLGADSWGNLIAVEPSLLESVERAGQSAVKRMRLRRWAES
;
A
#
# COMPACT_ATOMS: atom_id res chain seq x y z
N MET A 1 -8.03 24.48 -1.58
CA MET A 1 -7.75 23.44 -2.60
C MET A 1 -7.40 22.20 -1.82
N LEU A 2 -8.16 21.11 -1.94
CA LEU A 2 -7.85 19.87 -1.24
C LEU A 2 -6.53 19.32 -1.79
N PRO A 3 -5.68 18.75 -0.95
CA PRO A 3 -4.38 18.22 -1.36
C PRO A 3 -4.51 17.10 -2.40
N PRO A 4 -3.47 16.81 -3.21
CA PRO A 4 -3.54 15.83 -4.30
C PRO A 4 -3.86 14.39 -3.87
N TRP A 5 -3.66 14.02 -2.61
CA TRP A 5 -4.00 12.71 -2.06
C TRP A 5 -5.48 12.39 -1.94
N ASP A 6 -6.38 13.35 -2.18
CA ASP A 6 -7.83 13.09 -2.22
C ASP A 6 -8.29 12.20 -3.41
N LEU A 7 -7.37 11.84 -4.29
CA LEU A 7 -7.65 11.13 -5.53
C LEU A 7 -6.94 9.78 -5.63
N ASP A 8 -6.46 9.22 -4.53
CA ASP A 8 -5.91 7.87 -4.47
C ASP A 8 -6.64 7.01 -3.42
N GLU A 9 -6.26 5.75 -3.33
CA GLU A 9 -6.87 4.78 -2.43
C GLU A 9 -6.64 5.14 -0.97
N VAL A 10 -5.45 5.64 -0.64
CA VAL A 10 -5.10 6.10 0.71
C VAL A 10 -5.95 7.30 1.09
N GLY A 11 -6.14 8.26 0.16
CA GLY A 11 -7.03 9.40 0.33
C GLY A 11 -8.49 9.00 0.52
N ILE A 12 -8.97 7.97 -0.20
CA ILE A 12 -10.32 7.41 -0.03
C ILE A 12 -10.50 6.86 1.39
N VAL A 13 -9.56 6.04 1.86
CA VAL A 13 -9.58 5.48 3.22
C VAL A 13 -9.49 6.59 4.26
N PHE A 14 -8.55 7.53 4.09
CA PHE A 14 -8.39 8.68 4.98
C PHE A 14 -9.68 9.50 5.13
N HIS A 15 -10.41 9.71 4.03
CA HIS A 15 -11.69 10.43 4.06
C HIS A 15 -12.73 9.77 4.96
N VAL A 16 -12.70 8.44 5.07
CA VAL A 16 -13.67 7.66 5.85
C VAL A 16 -13.25 7.50 7.31
N ILE A 17 -11.99 7.16 7.57
CA ILE A 17 -11.51 6.84 8.92
C ILE A 17 -10.56 7.88 9.53
N GLY A 18 -9.99 8.79 8.73
CA GLY A 18 -8.91 9.69 9.14
C GLY A 18 -9.30 10.81 10.13
N ASN A 19 -10.58 10.99 10.43
CA ASN A 19 -11.03 12.06 11.32
C ASN A 19 -10.74 11.82 12.81
N THR A 20 -10.58 10.55 13.20
CA THR A 20 -10.21 10.16 14.57
C THR A 20 -8.77 9.68 14.53
N PRO A 21 -7.86 10.22 15.36
CA PRO A 21 -6.49 9.74 15.45
C PRO A 21 -6.44 8.24 15.73
N GLY A 22 -5.49 7.55 15.11
CA GLY A 22 -5.30 6.12 15.21
C GLY A 22 -3.84 5.75 14.93
N THR A 23 -3.59 4.47 14.71
CA THR A 23 -2.28 3.93 14.35
C THR A 23 -2.29 3.42 12.91
N MET A 24 -1.32 3.86 12.11
CA MET A 24 -1.08 3.41 10.75
C MET A 24 0.25 2.65 10.68
N LEU A 25 0.24 1.50 10.02
CA LEU A 25 1.44 0.86 9.50
C LEU A 25 1.51 1.12 7.98
N ASP A 26 2.59 1.75 7.53
CA ASP A 26 2.84 2.10 6.12
C ASP A 26 4.02 1.28 5.60
N VAL A 27 3.72 0.14 4.99
CA VAL A 27 4.71 -0.80 4.44
C VAL A 27 5.01 -0.42 2.99
N GLY A 28 6.28 -0.12 2.70
CA GLY A 28 6.70 0.52 1.46
C GLY A 28 6.33 2.01 1.48
N ALA A 29 6.79 2.72 2.50
CA ALA A 29 6.40 4.11 2.74
C ALA A 29 7.00 5.11 1.75
N HIS A 30 8.01 4.68 0.98
CA HIS A 30 8.70 5.52 0.00
C HIS A 30 9.10 6.87 0.63
N GLN A 31 8.66 7.98 0.09
CA GLN A 31 8.95 9.33 0.58
C GLN A 31 7.83 9.90 1.48
N GLY A 32 6.88 9.06 1.94
CA GLY A 32 5.87 9.40 2.95
C GLY A 32 4.61 10.08 2.41
N TYR A 33 4.30 9.96 1.13
CA TYR A 33 3.10 10.58 0.57
C TYR A 33 1.82 9.98 1.17
N SER A 34 1.78 8.66 1.37
CA SER A 34 0.68 7.94 2.03
C SER A 34 0.50 8.33 3.49
N ALA A 35 1.60 8.53 4.22
CA ALA A 35 1.59 8.90 5.64
C ALA A 35 1.14 10.35 5.89
N ALA A 36 1.41 11.26 4.95
CA ALA A 36 1.24 12.69 5.13
C ALA A 36 -0.14 13.14 5.65
N PRO A 37 -1.29 12.71 5.10
CA PRO A 37 -2.60 13.14 5.59
C PRO A 37 -2.88 12.66 7.01
N PHE A 38 -2.40 11.47 7.38
CA PHE A 38 -2.57 10.89 8.71
C PHE A 38 -1.75 11.63 9.76
N LEU A 39 -0.49 11.96 9.45
CA LEU A 39 0.37 12.75 10.34
C LEU A 39 -0.21 14.13 10.65
N VAL A 40 -0.79 14.82 9.65
CA VAL A 40 -1.49 16.11 9.86
C VAL A 40 -2.66 15.96 10.84
N ARG A 41 -3.29 14.80 10.89
CA ARG A 41 -4.38 14.46 11.83
C ARG A 41 -3.91 13.82 13.12
N LYS A 42 -2.58 13.87 13.40
CA LYS A 42 -1.96 13.34 14.62
C LYS A 42 -2.15 11.84 14.82
N TRP A 43 -2.17 11.10 13.72
CA TRP A 43 -2.05 9.66 13.78
C TRP A 43 -0.62 9.26 14.15
N THR A 44 -0.48 8.15 14.88
CA THR A 44 0.81 7.48 15.04
C THR A 44 1.09 6.68 13.78
N VAL A 45 2.20 6.98 13.11
CA VAL A 45 2.58 6.29 11.87
C VAL A 45 3.91 5.57 12.07
N HIS A 46 3.91 4.28 11.77
CA HIS A 46 5.10 3.44 11.66
C HIS A 46 5.33 3.13 10.18
N ALA A 47 6.39 3.64 9.63
CA ALA A 47 6.75 3.53 8.23
C ALA A 47 7.89 2.51 8.04
N PHE A 48 7.74 1.62 7.07
CA PHE A 48 8.78 0.65 6.68
C PHE A 48 9.29 1.02 5.30
N GLU A 49 10.55 1.37 5.23
CA GLU A 49 11.19 1.78 3.97
C GLU A 49 12.63 1.25 3.92
N PRO A 50 12.89 0.18 3.18
CA PRO A 50 14.22 -0.42 3.12
C PRO A 50 15.22 0.36 2.26
N ASP A 51 14.78 1.22 1.33
CA ASP A 51 15.67 2.04 0.51
C ASP A 51 16.25 3.21 1.30
N PRO A 52 17.58 3.29 1.49
CA PRO A 52 18.20 4.36 2.27
C PRO A 52 17.99 5.76 1.68
N ALA A 53 17.87 5.88 0.35
CA ALA A 53 17.64 7.17 -0.30
C ALA A 53 16.23 7.69 -0.03
N ASN A 54 15.22 6.82 -0.19
CA ASN A 54 13.84 7.14 0.14
C ASN A 54 13.67 7.44 1.63
N ARG A 55 14.30 6.65 2.53
CA ARG A 55 14.29 6.91 3.98
C ARG A 55 14.86 8.28 4.34
N ALA A 56 15.94 8.70 3.71
CA ALA A 56 16.52 10.02 3.99
C ALA A 56 15.53 11.15 3.65
N ILE A 57 14.82 11.03 2.55
CA ILE A 57 13.80 12.00 2.14
C ILE A 57 12.61 11.94 3.11
N LEU A 58 12.11 10.73 3.43
CA LEU A 58 11.01 10.50 4.37
C LEU A 58 11.30 11.14 5.73
N SER A 59 12.47 10.84 6.32
CA SER A 59 12.90 11.40 7.60
C SER A 59 13.03 12.92 7.57
N SER A 60 13.54 13.49 6.48
CA SER A 60 13.66 14.95 6.31
C SER A 60 12.28 15.64 6.24
N ARG A 61 11.29 14.99 5.61
CA ARG A 61 9.94 15.54 5.46
C ARG A 61 9.11 15.44 6.72
N PHE A 62 9.27 14.34 7.46
CA PHE A 62 8.47 14.00 8.63
C PHE A 62 9.36 13.58 9.80
N PRO A 63 9.99 14.53 10.52
CA PRO A 63 10.97 14.22 11.58
C PRO A 63 10.40 13.38 12.73
N ASP A 64 9.09 13.45 12.95
CA ASP A 64 8.43 12.77 14.07
C ASP A 64 7.85 11.38 13.70
N ILE A 65 8.04 10.93 12.44
CA ILE A 65 7.58 9.59 12.01
C ILE A 65 8.53 8.51 12.53
N THR A 66 7.97 7.38 12.98
CA THR A 66 8.78 6.20 13.29
C THR A 66 9.12 5.46 12.00
N ILE A 67 10.40 5.30 11.68
CA ILE A 67 10.85 4.64 10.44
C ILE A 67 11.65 3.39 10.80
N ASP A 68 11.26 2.25 10.22
CA ASP A 68 12.02 1.00 10.28
C ASP A 68 12.71 0.74 8.92
N PRO A 69 14.03 0.49 8.89
CA PRO A 69 14.78 0.21 7.67
C PRO A 69 14.64 -1.23 7.18
N ARG A 70 14.00 -2.11 7.95
CA ARG A 70 13.84 -3.52 7.59
C ARG A 70 12.75 -3.70 6.53
N ALA A 71 12.95 -4.67 5.66
CA ALA A 71 11.93 -5.08 4.70
C ALA A 71 10.91 -6.01 5.37
N ILE A 72 9.63 -5.81 5.09
CA ILE A 72 8.60 -6.71 5.61
C ILE A 72 8.56 -8.00 4.80
N ALA A 73 8.60 -9.14 5.49
CA ALA A 73 8.60 -10.48 4.90
C ALA A 73 7.97 -11.52 5.84
N GLU A 74 7.86 -12.78 5.39
CA GLU A 74 7.34 -13.90 6.22
C GLU A 74 8.35 -14.45 7.24
N LYS A 75 9.61 -14.02 7.18
CA LYS A 75 10.65 -14.46 8.11
C LYS A 75 11.41 -13.28 8.68
N ASP A 76 11.82 -13.42 9.93
CA ASP A 76 12.67 -12.45 10.61
C ASP A 76 14.15 -12.70 10.34
N GLY A 77 14.89 -11.62 10.15
CA GLY A 77 16.35 -11.63 10.22
C GLY A 77 17.09 -12.15 8.98
N ASP A 78 16.39 -12.49 7.92
CA ASP A 78 17.03 -12.84 6.65
C ASP A 78 17.70 -11.58 6.06
N GLU A 79 18.88 -11.78 5.48
CA GLU A 79 19.56 -10.74 4.69
C GLU A 79 19.19 -10.93 3.22
N VAL A 80 18.56 -9.91 2.63
CA VAL A 80 18.06 -9.96 1.25
C VAL A 80 18.57 -8.77 0.44
N SER A 81 18.74 -8.97 -0.86
CA SER A 81 19.12 -7.87 -1.76
C SER A 81 17.92 -6.97 -2.03
N LEU A 82 18.12 -5.67 -1.89
CA LEU A 82 17.20 -4.65 -2.37
C LEU A 82 17.61 -4.22 -3.78
N PHE A 83 16.65 -4.23 -4.69
CA PHE A 83 16.82 -3.78 -6.06
C PHE A 83 16.12 -2.44 -6.24
N THR A 84 16.83 -1.47 -6.82
CA THR A 84 16.29 -0.15 -7.15
C THR A 84 16.39 0.11 -8.65
N SER A 85 15.74 1.15 -9.13
CA SER A 85 15.76 1.55 -10.54
C SER A 85 15.98 3.05 -10.67
N ASP A 86 16.71 3.46 -11.69
CA ASP A 86 16.91 4.87 -12.06
C ASP A 86 15.70 5.47 -12.79
N VAL A 87 14.80 4.62 -13.31
CA VAL A 87 13.55 5.06 -13.97
C VAL A 87 12.54 5.58 -12.96
N SER A 88 12.44 4.95 -11.79
CA SER A 88 11.53 5.38 -10.72
C SER A 88 12.01 4.89 -9.36
N SER A 89 12.09 5.79 -8.39
CA SER A 89 12.39 5.42 -6.99
C SER A 89 11.24 4.67 -6.30
N GLY A 90 10.06 4.67 -6.90
CA GLY A 90 8.85 4.00 -6.38
C GLY A 90 8.82 2.50 -6.64
N ILE A 91 9.67 1.96 -7.53
CA ILE A 91 9.67 0.53 -7.88
C ILE A 91 10.77 -0.27 -7.19
N SER A 92 11.25 0.17 -6.02
CA SER A 92 12.24 -0.59 -5.23
C SER A 92 11.62 -1.89 -4.71
N THR A 93 12.29 -3.04 -4.94
CA THR A 93 11.73 -4.36 -4.66
C THR A 93 12.78 -5.35 -4.15
N LEU A 94 12.32 -6.44 -3.53
CA LEU A 94 13.16 -7.60 -3.18
C LEU A 94 13.26 -8.63 -4.33
N SER A 95 12.43 -8.49 -5.39
CA SER A 95 12.44 -9.38 -6.55
C SER A 95 12.39 -8.56 -7.84
N PRO A 96 13.50 -8.44 -8.58
CA PRO A 96 13.57 -7.54 -9.73
C PRO A 96 12.59 -7.98 -10.83
N PHE A 97 11.74 -7.08 -11.29
CA PHE A 97 10.74 -7.30 -12.35
C PHE A 97 10.95 -6.40 -13.56
N HIS A 98 11.79 -5.39 -13.46
CA HIS A 98 12.10 -4.44 -14.53
C HIS A 98 13.56 -4.56 -14.96
N SER A 99 13.86 -4.31 -16.24
CA SER A 99 15.22 -4.46 -16.81
C SER A 99 16.25 -3.47 -16.25
N THR A 100 15.80 -2.39 -15.62
CA THR A 100 16.67 -1.38 -15.00
C THR A 100 16.93 -1.64 -13.52
N HIS A 101 16.40 -2.74 -12.96
CA HIS A 101 16.65 -3.07 -11.57
C HIS A 101 18.10 -3.52 -11.35
N GLU A 102 18.78 -2.81 -10.46
CA GLU A 102 20.13 -3.13 -9.99
C GLU A 102 20.13 -3.38 -8.48
N PRO A 103 20.91 -4.35 -7.98
CA PRO A 103 21.05 -4.55 -6.54
C PRO A 103 21.85 -3.41 -5.94
N THR A 104 21.26 -2.67 -5.00
CA THR A 104 21.87 -1.46 -4.43
C THR A 104 22.17 -1.56 -2.94
N ALA A 105 21.48 -2.43 -2.21
CA ALA A 105 21.68 -2.61 -0.78
C ALA A 105 21.36 -4.04 -0.34
N THR A 106 21.91 -4.45 0.79
CA THR A 106 21.45 -5.61 1.55
C THR A 106 20.66 -5.10 2.75
N VAL A 107 19.45 -5.63 2.93
CA VAL A 107 18.54 -5.23 4.01
C VAL A 107 18.11 -6.45 4.81
N ARG A 108 17.80 -6.25 6.09
CA ARG A 108 17.24 -7.30 6.94
C ARG A 108 15.74 -7.34 6.82
N THR A 109 15.18 -8.53 6.97
CA THR A 109 13.72 -8.72 7.00
C THR A 109 13.18 -8.71 8.43
N VAL A 110 11.91 -8.36 8.56
CA VAL A 110 11.12 -8.50 9.78
C VAL A 110 9.68 -8.83 9.44
N ARG A 111 9.03 -9.60 10.30
CA ARG A 111 7.58 -9.85 10.24
C ARG A 111 6.82 -8.72 10.90
N LEU A 112 5.62 -8.42 10.42
CA LEU A 112 4.76 -7.40 11.05
C LEU A 112 4.36 -7.78 12.49
N ASP A 113 4.07 -9.07 12.76
CA ASP A 113 3.74 -9.54 14.11
C ASP A 113 4.91 -9.40 15.09
N THR A 114 6.15 -9.60 14.62
CA THR A 114 7.36 -9.37 15.41
C THR A 114 7.54 -7.89 15.70
N TYR A 115 7.42 -7.03 14.69
CA TYR A 115 7.53 -5.59 14.85
C TYR A 115 6.47 -5.03 15.82
N ILE A 116 5.20 -5.42 15.66
CA ILE A 116 4.09 -5.01 16.53
C ILE A 116 4.40 -5.37 18.00
N ARG A 117 4.91 -6.58 18.22
CA ARG A 117 5.32 -7.04 19.58
C ARG A 117 6.52 -6.26 20.11
N GLU A 118 7.55 -6.00 19.29
CA GLU A 118 8.75 -5.24 19.68
C GLU A 118 8.42 -3.82 20.14
N HIS A 119 7.41 -3.20 19.52
CA HIS A 119 7.02 -1.81 19.79
C HIS A 119 5.80 -1.66 20.70
N GLY A 120 5.25 -2.78 21.21
CA GLY A 120 4.08 -2.76 22.09
C GLY A 120 2.84 -2.14 21.44
N ILE A 121 2.66 -2.33 20.14
CA ILE A 121 1.51 -1.79 19.40
C ILE A 121 0.29 -2.66 19.71
N GLU A 122 -0.68 -2.10 20.41
CA GLU A 122 -1.90 -2.82 20.80
C GLU A 122 -3.00 -2.73 19.73
N GLN A 123 -3.00 -1.66 18.94
CA GLN A 123 -4.01 -1.41 17.90
C GLN A 123 -3.38 -0.86 16.62
N VAL A 124 -3.84 -1.36 15.49
CA VAL A 124 -3.59 -0.79 14.16
C VAL A 124 -4.94 -0.48 13.55
N ASP A 125 -5.17 0.78 13.17
CA ASP A 125 -6.43 1.22 12.54
C ASP A 125 -6.36 1.17 11.03
N PHE A 126 -5.16 1.38 10.47
CA PHE A 126 -4.93 1.34 9.03
C PHE A 126 -3.60 0.63 8.69
N LEU A 127 -3.67 -0.32 7.77
CA LEU A 127 -2.52 -1.02 7.21
C LEU A 127 -2.42 -0.72 5.72
N LYS A 128 -1.37 -0.05 5.27
CA LYS A 128 -1.03 0.10 3.86
C LYS A 128 0.14 -0.80 3.53
N ILE A 129 0.03 -1.56 2.45
CA ILE A 129 1.10 -2.43 1.92
C ILE A 129 1.26 -2.13 0.42
N ASP A 130 2.49 -1.84 0.03
CA ASP A 130 2.88 -1.57 -1.34
C ASP A 130 4.39 -1.84 -1.42
N THR A 131 4.71 -3.09 -1.72
CA THR A 131 6.06 -3.65 -1.62
C THR A 131 6.58 -4.16 -2.95
N GLU A 132 5.91 -3.75 -4.04
CA GLU A 132 6.32 -4.06 -5.38
C GLU A 132 6.44 -5.59 -5.62
N GLY A 133 5.37 -6.31 -5.18
CA GLY A 133 5.19 -7.74 -5.37
C GLY A 133 5.32 -8.61 -4.13
N PHE A 134 5.80 -8.10 -2.99
CA PHE A 134 5.89 -8.85 -1.72
C PHE A 134 4.66 -8.68 -0.81
N ASP A 135 3.58 -8.15 -1.34
CA ASP A 135 2.39 -7.72 -0.61
C ASP A 135 1.70 -8.87 0.14
N LEU A 136 1.52 -10.03 -0.52
CA LEU A 136 0.94 -11.20 0.13
C LEU A 136 1.81 -11.73 1.28
N PHE A 137 3.14 -11.67 1.14
CA PHE A 137 4.06 -12.09 2.19
C PHE A 137 4.00 -11.15 3.39
N ALA A 138 3.84 -9.83 3.15
CA ALA A 138 3.61 -8.85 4.21
C ALA A 138 2.29 -9.11 4.93
N LEU A 139 1.19 -9.35 4.20
CA LEU A 139 -0.11 -9.70 4.76
C LEU A 139 -0.03 -10.96 5.65
N ARG A 140 0.67 -12.01 5.22
CA ARG A 140 0.86 -13.27 5.98
C ARG A 140 1.69 -13.09 7.24
N SER A 141 2.49 -12.03 7.32
CA SER A 141 3.28 -11.72 8.51
C SER A 141 2.51 -10.93 9.59
N PHE A 142 1.29 -10.46 9.28
CA PHE A 142 0.49 -9.66 10.21
C PHE A 142 -0.30 -10.55 11.20
N PRO A 143 -0.46 -10.15 12.47
CA PRO A 143 -1.14 -10.96 13.51
C PRO A 143 -2.66 -10.81 13.46
N TRP A 144 -3.31 -11.31 12.41
CA TRP A 144 -4.76 -11.19 12.17
C TRP A 144 -5.66 -11.74 13.27
N ASP A 145 -5.14 -12.63 14.10
CA ASP A 145 -5.85 -13.20 15.26
C ASP A 145 -5.91 -12.27 16.47
N LYS A 146 -5.10 -11.20 16.47
CA LYS A 146 -4.95 -10.29 17.62
C LYS A 146 -5.28 -8.84 17.28
N VAL A 147 -4.99 -8.43 16.07
CA VAL A 147 -5.10 -7.05 15.62
C VAL A 147 -5.95 -6.99 14.35
N HIS A 148 -6.97 -6.13 14.35
CA HIS A 148 -7.91 -5.99 13.24
C HIS A 148 -7.95 -4.53 12.77
N PRO A 149 -7.20 -4.18 11.70
CA PRO A 149 -7.27 -2.85 11.10
C PRO A 149 -8.70 -2.57 10.57
N LYS A 150 -9.17 -1.34 10.72
CA LYS A 150 -10.45 -0.89 10.13
C LYS A 150 -10.41 -0.94 8.61
N ALA A 151 -9.24 -0.69 8.05
CA ALA A 151 -8.98 -0.73 6.61
C ALA A 151 -7.56 -1.24 6.31
N VAL A 152 -7.44 -1.89 5.15
CA VAL A 152 -6.17 -2.30 4.54
C VAL A 152 -6.16 -1.83 3.10
N VAL A 153 -5.08 -1.22 2.65
CA VAL A 153 -4.80 -0.96 1.23
C VAL A 153 -3.59 -1.80 0.85
N CYS A 154 -3.72 -2.59 -0.19
CA CYS A 154 -2.69 -3.52 -0.64
C CYS A 154 -2.56 -3.46 -2.15
N GLU A 155 -1.35 -3.21 -2.67
CA GLU A 155 -1.10 -3.21 -4.11
C GLU A 155 -1.30 -4.61 -4.70
N PHE A 156 -1.70 -4.68 -5.96
CA PHE A 156 -1.64 -5.87 -6.79
C PHE A 156 -1.18 -5.53 -8.20
N GLU A 157 -0.30 -6.38 -8.73
CA GLU A 157 0.12 -6.37 -10.14
C GLU A 157 0.64 -7.76 -10.48
N ASP A 158 -0.16 -8.53 -11.22
CA ASP A 158 0.12 -9.95 -11.49
C ASP A 158 1.43 -10.17 -12.26
N ASN A 159 1.86 -9.19 -13.07
CA ASN A 159 3.17 -9.23 -13.72
C ASN A 159 4.35 -9.29 -12.73
N LYS A 160 4.18 -8.74 -11.52
CA LYS A 160 5.16 -8.79 -10.44
C LYS A 160 5.04 -10.08 -9.62
N THR A 161 3.81 -10.57 -9.39
CA THR A 161 3.49 -11.53 -8.34
C THR A 161 3.36 -12.98 -8.82
N THR A 162 2.95 -13.24 -10.07
CA THR A 162 2.76 -14.60 -10.59
C THR A 162 4.02 -15.46 -10.54
N ARG A 163 5.19 -14.87 -10.77
CA ARG A 163 6.50 -15.53 -10.61
C ARG A 163 6.86 -15.83 -9.16
N LEU A 164 6.19 -15.20 -8.19
CA LEU A 164 6.30 -15.44 -6.76
C LEU A 164 5.25 -16.43 -6.25
N GLY A 165 4.42 -16.96 -7.16
CA GLY A 165 3.46 -18.02 -6.90
C GLY A 165 2.09 -17.55 -6.40
N HIS A 166 1.71 -16.30 -6.64
CA HIS A 166 0.39 -15.77 -6.29
C HIS A 166 -0.09 -14.73 -7.29
N ASP A 167 -1.38 -14.47 -7.29
CA ASP A 167 -2.07 -13.47 -8.08
C ASP A 167 -2.97 -12.57 -7.20
N VAL A 168 -3.64 -11.60 -7.82
CA VAL A 168 -4.58 -10.71 -7.15
C VAL A 168 -5.69 -11.47 -6.42
N HIS A 169 -6.15 -12.60 -6.96
CA HIS A 169 -7.21 -13.40 -6.33
C HIS A 169 -6.72 -14.12 -5.07
N ASP A 170 -5.44 -14.50 -5.01
CA ASP A 170 -4.85 -15.06 -3.79
C ASP A 170 -4.79 -14.01 -2.69
N ILE A 171 -4.38 -12.77 -3.01
CA ILE A 171 -4.37 -11.65 -2.07
C ILE A 171 -5.79 -11.37 -1.57
N ALA A 172 -6.76 -11.24 -2.48
CA ALA A 172 -8.14 -10.92 -2.12
C ALA A 172 -8.78 -12.02 -1.26
N ARG A 173 -8.59 -13.31 -1.62
CA ARG A 173 -9.09 -14.45 -0.83
C ARG A 173 -8.47 -14.50 0.55
N PHE A 174 -7.14 -14.24 0.64
CA PHE A 174 -6.46 -14.19 1.92
C PHE A 174 -7.08 -13.14 2.84
N ILE A 175 -7.31 -11.93 2.34
CA ILE A 175 -7.92 -10.85 3.13
C ILE A 175 -9.36 -11.19 3.53
N GLN A 176 -10.16 -11.77 2.61
CA GLN A 176 -11.54 -12.16 2.89
C GLN A 176 -11.65 -13.24 3.98
N GLN A 177 -10.67 -14.16 4.07
CA GLN A 177 -10.62 -15.18 5.13
C GLN A 177 -10.51 -14.57 6.53
N HIS A 178 -10.04 -13.33 6.64
CA HIS A 178 -9.96 -12.55 7.88
C HIS A 178 -11.20 -11.67 8.13
N GLY A 179 -12.29 -11.85 7.36
CA GLY A 179 -13.59 -11.20 7.60
C GLY A 179 -13.76 -9.84 6.94
N TYR A 180 -12.86 -9.44 6.06
CA TYR A 180 -12.94 -8.15 5.37
C TYR A 180 -13.80 -8.23 4.10
N ALA A 181 -14.51 -7.14 3.83
CA ALA A 181 -15.07 -6.85 2.52
C ALA A 181 -13.98 -6.20 1.64
N VAL A 182 -13.90 -6.62 0.37
CA VAL A 182 -12.83 -6.16 -0.53
C VAL A 182 -13.40 -5.37 -1.70
N LEU A 183 -12.82 -4.21 -1.95
CA LEU A 183 -13.01 -3.38 -3.13
C LEU A 183 -11.75 -3.42 -3.99
N VAL A 184 -11.94 -3.37 -5.29
CA VAL A 184 -10.86 -3.31 -6.28
C VAL A 184 -10.80 -1.89 -6.85
N SER A 185 -9.68 -1.25 -6.69
CA SER A 185 -9.30 -0.02 -7.39
C SER A 185 -8.36 -0.40 -8.52
N GLU A 186 -8.90 -0.50 -9.74
CA GLU A 186 -8.15 -0.93 -10.91
C GLU A 186 -7.75 0.27 -11.77
N TRP A 187 -6.50 0.30 -12.19
CA TRP A 187 -5.93 1.33 -13.05
C TRP A 187 -5.71 0.80 -14.47
N GLU A 188 -5.63 1.71 -15.45
CA GLU A 188 -5.22 1.35 -16.80
C GLU A 188 -3.77 0.85 -16.81
N PRO A 189 -3.41 -0.10 -17.71
CA PRO A 189 -2.08 -0.71 -17.72
C PRO A 189 -0.96 0.32 -17.73
N ILE A 190 0.12 0.03 -17.02
CA ILE A 190 1.32 0.88 -16.98
C ILE A 190 2.01 0.77 -18.33
N THR A 191 2.08 1.88 -19.05
CA THR A 191 2.84 2.01 -20.30
C THR A 191 4.16 2.74 -20.09
N GLU A 192 4.25 3.56 -19.04
CA GLU A 192 5.44 4.34 -18.71
C GLU A 192 5.40 4.67 -17.21
N TYR A 193 6.55 4.57 -16.52
CA TYR A 193 6.69 4.99 -15.12
C TYR A 193 6.87 6.50 -15.01
N GLY A 194 6.42 7.07 -13.88
CA GLY A 194 6.56 8.51 -13.62
C GLY A 194 5.51 9.40 -14.30
N VAL A 195 4.57 8.82 -15.04
CA VAL A 195 3.44 9.53 -15.64
C VAL A 195 2.18 9.35 -14.81
N ARG A 196 1.20 10.22 -15.04
CA ARG A 196 -0.07 10.17 -14.35
C ARG A 196 -0.94 9.03 -14.88
N HIS A 197 -1.32 8.10 -13.99
CA HIS A 197 -2.18 6.97 -14.31
C HIS A 197 -3.67 7.33 -14.35
N THR A 198 -4.47 6.48 -14.98
CA THR A 198 -5.92 6.65 -15.11
C THR A 198 -6.65 5.51 -14.43
N TRP A 199 -7.63 5.84 -13.60
CA TRP A 199 -8.53 4.83 -13.05
C TRP A 199 -9.38 4.19 -14.15
N ARG A 200 -9.28 2.86 -14.24
CA ARG A 200 -10.13 2.05 -15.10
C ARG A 200 -11.46 1.78 -14.43
N ARG A 201 -11.44 1.31 -13.17
CA ARG A 201 -12.62 0.85 -12.46
C ARG A 201 -12.44 0.93 -10.94
N PHE A 202 -13.57 1.06 -10.25
CA PHE A 202 -13.67 0.88 -8.81
C PHE A 202 -14.90 0.00 -8.55
N ALA A 203 -14.72 -1.22 -8.05
CA ALA A 203 -15.75 -2.24 -7.94
C ALA A 203 -15.59 -3.11 -6.70
N ARG A 204 -16.66 -3.81 -6.28
CA ARG A 204 -16.58 -4.85 -5.25
C ARG A 204 -15.92 -6.11 -5.83
N TYR A 205 -15.08 -6.76 -5.02
CA TYR A 205 -14.57 -8.09 -5.32
C TYR A 205 -15.62 -9.16 -4.91
N PRO A 206 -15.85 -10.25 -5.69
CA PRO A 206 -15.15 -10.60 -6.92
C PRO A 206 -15.58 -9.77 -8.14
N THR A 207 -14.64 -9.52 -9.03
CA THR A 207 -14.86 -8.87 -10.32
C THR A 207 -13.85 -9.41 -11.31
N ASP A 208 -14.18 -9.41 -12.60
CA ASP A 208 -13.26 -9.85 -13.64
C ASP A 208 -12.09 -8.84 -13.72
N LEU A 209 -10.88 -9.37 -13.64
CA LEU A 209 -9.63 -8.63 -13.81
C LEU A 209 -8.87 -9.21 -14.99
N GLY A 210 -8.41 -8.37 -15.89
CA GLY A 210 -7.57 -8.78 -17.00
C GLY A 210 -6.15 -9.14 -16.55
N ALA A 211 -5.40 -9.86 -17.38
CA ALA A 211 -4.01 -10.23 -17.09
C ALA A 211 -3.07 -9.02 -16.90
N ASP A 212 -3.45 -7.86 -17.49
CA ASP A 212 -2.68 -6.61 -17.37
C ASP A 212 -3.20 -5.67 -16.28
N SER A 213 -4.13 -6.16 -15.43
CA SER A 213 -4.71 -5.36 -14.36
C SER A 213 -3.68 -5.12 -13.27
N TRP A 214 -3.65 -3.89 -12.78
CA TRP A 214 -2.90 -3.48 -11.61
C TRP A 214 -3.69 -2.45 -10.83
N GLY A 215 -3.31 -2.23 -9.59
CA GLY A 215 -3.95 -1.25 -8.72
C GLY A 215 -3.89 -1.65 -7.26
N ASN A 216 -4.96 -1.33 -6.53
CA ASN A 216 -5.01 -1.63 -5.10
C ASN A 216 -6.29 -2.38 -4.73
N LEU A 217 -6.16 -3.34 -3.83
CA LEU A 217 -7.27 -3.87 -3.05
C LEU A 217 -7.48 -2.99 -1.83
N ILE A 218 -8.70 -2.52 -1.63
CA ILE A 218 -9.12 -1.82 -0.42
C ILE A 218 -10.00 -2.76 0.37
N ALA A 219 -9.45 -3.31 1.44
CA ALA A 219 -10.18 -4.17 2.35
C ALA A 219 -10.65 -3.37 3.57
N VAL A 220 -11.90 -3.54 3.95
CA VAL A 220 -12.50 -2.81 5.05
C VAL A 220 -13.36 -3.71 5.92
N GLU A 221 -13.53 -3.34 7.18
CA GLU A 221 -14.60 -3.91 8.00
C GLU A 221 -15.94 -3.79 7.26
N PRO A 222 -16.80 -4.83 7.27
CA PRO A 222 -18.06 -4.80 6.53
C PRO A 222 -18.94 -3.57 6.80
N SER A 223 -18.87 -3.00 8.00
CA SER A 223 -19.57 -1.77 8.40
C SER A 223 -19.15 -0.52 7.63
N LEU A 224 -17.94 -0.49 7.10
CA LEU A 224 -17.37 0.64 6.35
C LEU A 224 -17.52 0.51 4.83
N LEU A 225 -17.90 -0.69 4.33
CA LEU A 225 -17.92 -0.99 2.90
C LEU A 225 -18.65 0.06 2.05
N GLU A 226 -19.88 0.38 2.41
CA GLU A 226 -20.68 1.33 1.63
C GLU A 226 -20.10 2.75 1.65
N SER A 227 -19.49 3.16 2.75
CA SER A 227 -18.89 4.49 2.89
C SER A 227 -17.63 4.62 2.03
N VAL A 228 -16.76 3.61 2.03
CA VAL A 228 -15.55 3.57 1.22
C VAL A 228 -15.89 3.41 -0.26
N GLU A 229 -16.87 2.58 -0.61
CA GLU A 229 -17.32 2.42 -2.00
C GLU A 229 -17.86 3.75 -2.57
N ARG A 230 -18.73 4.45 -1.85
CA ARG A 230 -19.23 5.78 -2.26
C ARG A 230 -18.10 6.81 -2.41
N ALA A 231 -17.13 6.81 -1.49
CA ALA A 231 -15.98 7.70 -1.56
C ALA A 231 -15.12 7.41 -2.80
N GLY A 232 -14.85 6.12 -3.08
CA GLY A 232 -14.10 5.67 -4.24
C GLY A 232 -14.78 6.02 -5.57
N GLN A 233 -16.07 5.70 -5.70
CA GLN A 233 -16.86 6.04 -6.89
C GLN A 233 -16.88 7.55 -7.13
N SER A 234 -16.99 8.36 -6.07
CA SER A 234 -16.91 9.81 -6.14
C SER A 234 -15.53 10.29 -6.58
N ALA A 235 -14.45 9.69 -6.10
CA ALA A 235 -13.08 10.02 -6.49
C ALA A 235 -12.83 9.72 -7.99
N VAL A 236 -13.22 8.54 -8.47
CA VAL A 236 -13.14 8.17 -9.90
C VAL A 236 -13.93 9.16 -10.77
N LYS A 237 -15.15 9.50 -10.38
CA LYS A 237 -15.95 10.50 -11.11
C LYS A 237 -15.27 11.86 -11.16
N ARG A 238 -14.70 12.34 -10.06
CA ARG A 238 -13.97 13.63 -10.01
C ARG A 238 -12.75 13.61 -10.92
N MET A 239 -11.99 12.53 -10.93
CA MET A 239 -10.82 12.39 -11.81
C MET A 239 -11.22 12.47 -13.29
N ARG A 240 -12.27 11.75 -13.70
CA ARG A 240 -12.79 11.79 -15.08
C ARG A 240 -13.24 13.17 -15.51
N LEU A 241 -13.93 13.91 -14.62
CA LEU A 241 -14.37 15.30 -14.91
C LEU A 241 -13.20 16.28 -15.05
N ARG A 242 -12.14 16.14 -14.24
CA ARG A 242 -10.93 16.98 -14.38
C ARG A 242 -10.24 16.77 -15.71
N ARG A 243 -10.09 15.51 -16.16
CA ARG A 243 -9.51 15.21 -17.47
C ARG A 243 -10.31 15.81 -18.63
N TRP A 244 -11.62 15.77 -18.55
CA TRP A 244 -12.47 16.39 -19.58
C TRP A 244 -12.32 17.91 -19.62
N ALA A 245 -12.05 18.57 -18.51
CA ALA A 245 -11.83 20.01 -18.45
C ALA A 245 -10.41 20.44 -18.87
N GLU A 246 -9.45 19.53 -18.91
CA GLU A 246 -8.04 19.74 -19.32
C GLU A 246 -7.80 19.36 -20.79
N SER A 247 -8.75 18.67 -21.46
CA SER A 247 -8.72 18.28 -22.90
C SER A 247 -9.44 19.31 -23.76
#